data_9243ea72b88375f196517e2a7118f1dc
#
_entry.id   9243ea72b88375f196517e2a7118f1dc
#
_cell.length_a   1.000
_cell.length_b   1.000
_cell.length_c   1.000
_cell.angle_alpha   90.00
_cell.angle_beta   90.00
_cell.angle_gamma   90.00
#
_symmetry.space_group_name_H-M   'P 1'
#
loop_
_entity.id
_entity.type
_entity.pdbx_description
1 polymer ?
#
loop_
_entity_poly.entity_id
_entity_poly.type
_entity_poly.pdbx_seq_one_letter_code
_entity_poly.pdbx_strand_id
1 'polypeptide(L)'
;MLSLRPAIFLDRDGVINVDHGYPHKLEHFAFMPDAETAIKHAHDKNIPIFIVTNQGGIGLGYFDITAMRQFHDHMLAQIADAGGHITDIAYCPHHPKSPDPVMRDCDCRKPKPGMILDLARRHQIDVSKSIMIGDRATDMEAASAAGCQGFLYQGGSLLTVMDSALQHIANVAKTIS
;
A
#
# COMPACT_ATOMS: atom_id res chain seq x y z
N MET A 1 -9.94 -21.46 16.19
CA MET A 1 -9.51 -20.06 16.01
C MET A 1 -8.81 -19.96 14.67
N LEU A 2 -9.27 -19.07 13.77
CA LEU A 2 -8.51 -18.76 12.56
C LEU A 2 -7.21 -18.07 12.99
N SER A 3 -6.07 -18.64 12.62
CA SER A 3 -4.78 -18.01 12.95
C SER A 3 -4.59 -16.75 12.09
N LEU A 4 -4.20 -15.66 12.72
CA LEU A 4 -3.81 -14.44 12.02
C LEU A 4 -2.59 -14.74 11.13
N ARG A 5 -2.55 -14.16 9.94
CA ARG A 5 -1.47 -14.35 8.96
C ARG A 5 -0.74 -13.03 8.68
N PRO A 6 0.54 -13.07 8.33
CA PRO A 6 1.26 -11.88 7.91
C PRO A 6 0.75 -11.37 6.56
N ALA A 7 1.03 -10.10 6.26
CA ALA A 7 0.73 -9.44 5.00
C ALA A 7 1.81 -8.44 4.60
N ILE A 8 1.75 -7.99 3.35
CA ILE A 8 2.52 -6.86 2.86
C ILE A 8 1.55 -5.73 2.53
N PHE A 9 1.80 -4.56 3.12
CA PHE A 9 1.14 -3.31 2.79
C PHE A 9 2.06 -2.50 1.87
N LEU A 10 1.54 -1.97 0.77
CA LEU A 10 2.28 -1.16 -0.19
C LEU A 10 1.67 0.24 -0.25
N ASP A 11 2.50 1.28 -0.28
CA ASP A 11 2.03 2.54 -0.84
C ASP A 11 1.79 2.38 -2.35
N ARG A 12 0.97 3.22 -2.93
CA ARG A 12 0.66 3.21 -4.35
C ARG A 12 1.64 4.06 -5.14
N ASP A 13 1.59 5.37 -4.92
CA ASP A 13 2.32 6.36 -5.69
C ASP A 13 3.79 6.40 -5.26
N GLY A 14 4.72 6.23 -6.20
CA GLY A 14 6.14 6.12 -5.93
C GLY A 14 6.63 4.72 -5.52
N VAL A 15 5.72 3.75 -5.33
CA VAL A 15 6.05 2.34 -5.01
C VAL A 15 5.52 1.39 -6.09
N ILE A 16 4.22 1.41 -6.38
CA ILE A 16 3.62 0.58 -7.42
C ILE A 16 3.67 1.30 -8.76
N ASN A 17 3.22 2.55 -8.79
CA ASN A 17 3.26 3.39 -9.98
C ASN A 17 4.09 4.64 -9.78
N VAL A 18 4.57 5.19 -10.90
CA VAL A 18 5.32 6.45 -10.91
C VAL A 18 4.46 7.58 -10.34
N ASP A 19 5.04 8.38 -9.44
CA ASP A 19 4.41 9.57 -8.87
C ASP A 19 4.76 10.82 -9.69
N HIS A 20 3.77 11.36 -10.40
CA HIS A 20 3.87 12.62 -11.14
C HIS A 20 3.20 13.79 -10.39
N GLY A 21 2.92 13.64 -9.10
CA GLY A 21 2.10 14.57 -8.34
C GLY A 21 0.60 14.33 -8.57
N TYR A 22 -0.04 13.64 -7.63
CA TYR A 22 -1.46 13.27 -7.67
C TYR A 22 -1.88 12.49 -8.94
N PRO A 23 -1.25 11.35 -9.28
CA PRO A 23 -1.58 10.58 -10.48
C PRO A 23 -3.02 10.02 -10.40
N HIS A 24 -3.84 10.36 -11.40
CA HIS A 24 -5.24 9.96 -11.51
C HIS A 24 -5.71 9.74 -12.94
N LYS A 25 -4.89 10.12 -13.94
CA LYS A 25 -5.20 9.94 -15.35
C LYS A 25 -4.57 8.66 -15.88
N LEU A 26 -5.35 7.84 -16.59
CA LEU A 26 -4.89 6.53 -17.10
C LEU A 26 -3.72 6.67 -18.09
N GLU A 27 -3.71 7.73 -18.87
CA GLU A 27 -2.64 8.03 -19.84
C GLU A 27 -1.26 8.28 -19.20
N HIS A 28 -1.24 8.60 -17.89
CA HIS A 28 -0.02 8.83 -17.11
C HIS A 28 0.37 7.63 -16.25
N PHE A 29 -0.38 6.52 -16.35
CA PHE A 29 -0.05 5.33 -15.57
C PHE A 29 1.20 4.65 -16.11
N ALA A 30 2.16 4.44 -15.24
CA ALA A 30 3.32 3.60 -15.51
C ALA A 30 3.75 2.92 -14.22
N PHE A 31 4.10 1.65 -14.28
CA PHE A 31 4.63 0.94 -13.13
C PHE A 31 6.02 1.44 -12.74
N MET A 32 6.33 1.36 -11.44
CA MET A 32 7.71 1.41 -10.98
C MET A 32 8.45 0.15 -11.43
N PRO A 33 9.80 0.19 -11.53
CA PRO A 33 10.56 -0.97 -12.00
C PRO A 33 10.25 -2.24 -11.21
N ASP A 34 9.91 -3.31 -11.93
CA ASP A 34 9.59 -4.65 -11.42
C ASP A 34 8.39 -4.72 -10.47
N ALA A 35 7.51 -3.71 -10.43
CA ALA A 35 6.36 -3.70 -9.51
C ALA A 35 5.41 -4.87 -9.74
N GLU A 36 5.07 -5.18 -11.00
CA GLU A 36 4.21 -6.30 -11.36
C GLU A 36 4.83 -7.63 -10.94
N THR A 37 6.12 -7.81 -11.23
CA THR A 37 6.88 -9.02 -10.87
C THR A 37 6.97 -9.18 -9.36
N ALA A 38 7.21 -8.10 -8.61
CA ALA A 38 7.26 -8.11 -7.16
C ALA A 38 5.93 -8.53 -6.53
N ILE A 39 4.82 -7.96 -7.03
CA ILE A 39 3.47 -8.30 -6.56
C ILE A 39 3.15 -9.77 -6.86
N LYS A 40 3.43 -10.22 -8.09
CA LYS A 40 3.26 -11.63 -8.47
C LYS A 40 4.08 -12.55 -7.56
N HIS A 41 5.32 -12.21 -7.28
CA HIS A 41 6.21 -13.01 -6.45
C HIS A 41 5.69 -13.22 -5.02
N ALA A 42 5.14 -12.17 -4.40
CA ALA A 42 4.50 -12.29 -3.09
C ALA A 42 3.18 -13.07 -3.16
N HIS A 43 2.40 -12.89 -4.21
CA HIS A 43 1.18 -13.64 -4.45
C HIS A 43 1.45 -15.15 -4.59
N ASP A 44 2.47 -15.55 -5.36
CA ASP A 44 2.87 -16.95 -5.55
C ASP A 44 3.30 -17.62 -4.22
N LYS A 45 3.73 -16.83 -3.24
CA LYS A 45 4.05 -17.30 -1.87
C LYS A 45 2.84 -17.28 -0.92
N ASN A 46 1.64 -17.01 -1.43
CA ASN A 46 0.38 -16.89 -0.68
C ASN A 46 0.43 -15.82 0.43
N ILE A 47 1.24 -14.77 0.27
CA ILE A 47 1.25 -13.61 1.15
C ILE A 47 0.24 -12.59 0.61
N PRO A 48 -0.80 -12.22 1.39
CA PRO A 48 -1.75 -11.20 0.97
C PRO A 48 -1.09 -9.83 0.87
N ILE A 49 -1.46 -9.09 -0.17
CA ILE A 49 -0.95 -7.75 -0.45
C ILE A 49 -2.10 -6.76 -0.38
N PHE A 50 -1.87 -5.68 0.34
CA PHE A 50 -2.80 -4.57 0.49
C PHE A 50 -2.15 -3.27 0.02
N ILE A 51 -2.97 -2.37 -0.53
CA ILE A 51 -2.54 -1.02 -0.84
C ILE A 51 -3.07 -0.06 0.24
N VAL A 52 -2.21 0.82 0.75
CA VAL A 52 -2.55 1.87 1.71
C VAL A 52 -2.03 3.21 1.17
N THR A 53 -2.92 4.04 0.64
CA THR A 53 -2.52 5.22 -0.15
C THR A 53 -3.19 6.52 0.29
N ASN A 54 -2.40 7.59 0.42
CA ASN A 54 -2.91 8.95 0.65
C ASN A 54 -3.33 9.57 -0.69
N GLN A 55 -4.63 9.70 -0.91
CA GLN A 55 -5.22 10.31 -2.10
C GLN A 55 -5.75 11.72 -1.83
N GLY A 56 -4.91 12.55 -1.25
CA GLY A 56 -5.26 13.91 -0.83
C GLY A 56 -5.67 14.85 -1.96
N GLY A 57 -5.38 14.52 -3.22
CA GLY A 57 -5.88 15.24 -4.39
C GLY A 57 -7.41 15.32 -4.44
N ILE A 58 -8.10 14.34 -3.86
CA ILE A 58 -9.57 14.37 -3.73
C ILE A 58 -9.98 15.51 -2.79
N GLY A 59 -9.38 15.57 -1.60
CA GLY A 59 -9.65 16.63 -0.63
C GLY A 59 -9.26 18.02 -1.11
N LEU A 60 -8.31 18.12 -2.06
CA LEU A 60 -7.92 19.37 -2.70
C LEU A 60 -8.79 19.74 -3.91
N GLY A 61 -9.67 18.81 -4.35
CA GLY A 61 -10.54 19.07 -5.51
C GLY A 61 -9.84 18.90 -6.88
N TYR A 62 -8.69 18.21 -6.93
CA TYR A 62 -7.96 17.98 -8.19
C TYR A 62 -8.58 16.88 -9.03
N PHE A 63 -9.19 15.90 -8.40
CA PHE A 63 -9.93 14.80 -9.01
C PHE A 63 -10.92 14.21 -7.99
N ASP A 64 -11.87 13.43 -8.46
CA ASP A 64 -12.90 12.81 -7.63
C ASP A 64 -12.60 11.32 -7.33
N ILE A 65 -13.44 10.73 -6.50
CA ILE A 65 -13.36 9.30 -6.14
C ILE A 65 -13.54 8.41 -7.39
N THR A 66 -14.33 8.83 -8.36
CA THR A 66 -14.58 8.07 -9.59
C THR A 66 -13.31 7.95 -10.41
N ALA A 67 -12.59 9.06 -10.62
CA ALA A 67 -11.32 9.05 -11.33
C ALA A 67 -10.26 8.21 -10.61
N MET A 68 -10.19 8.30 -9.27
CA MET A 68 -9.29 7.43 -8.48
C MET A 68 -9.64 5.95 -8.66
N ARG A 69 -10.92 5.57 -8.61
CA ARG A 69 -11.35 4.18 -8.79
C ARG A 69 -11.03 3.66 -10.18
N GLN A 70 -11.25 4.44 -11.21
CA GLN A 70 -10.86 4.07 -12.58
C GLN A 70 -9.35 3.83 -12.70
N PHE A 71 -8.54 4.65 -12.03
CA PHE A 71 -7.09 4.46 -11.97
C PHE A 71 -6.71 3.16 -11.23
N HIS A 72 -7.38 2.85 -10.11
CA HIS A 72 -7.19 1.60 -9.39
C HIS A 72 -7.61 0.39 -10.24
N ASP A 73 -8.76 0.43 -10.89
CA ASP A 73 -9.25 -0.65 -11.74
C ASP A 73 -8.28 -0.95 -12.89
N HIS A 74 -7.74 0.09 -13.52
CA HIS A 74 -6.72 -0.03 -14.57
C HIS A 74 -5.44 -0.68 -14.04
N MET A 75 -4.91 -0.22 -12.91
CA MET A 75 -3.75 -0.79 -12.24
C MET A 75 -3.97 -2.26 -11.87
N LEU A 76 -5.11 -2.58 -11.27
CA LEU A 76 -5.45 -3.95 -10.84
C LEU A 76 -5.57 -4.90 -12.02
N ALA A 77 -6.14 -4.44 -13.15
CA ALA A 77 -6.22 -5.25 -14.38
C ALA A 77 -4.83 -5.63 -14.90
N GLN A 78 -3.90 -4.67 -14.98
CA GLN A 78 -2.54 -4.94 -15.42
C GLN A 78 -1.77 -5.86 -14.45
N ILE A 79 -1.95 -5.70 -13.14
CA ILE A 79 -1.38 -6.60 -12.13
C ILE A 79 -1.92 -8.02 -12.30
N ALA A 80 -3.23 -8.17 -12.55
CA ALA A 80 -3.85 -9.47 -12.78
C ALA A 80 -3.37 -10.13 -14.07
N ASP A 81 -3.22 -9.36 -15.16
CA ASP A 81 -2.68 -9.84 -16.43
C ASP A 81 -1.22 -10.34 -16.28
N ALA A 82 -0.44 -9.73 -15.38
CA ALA A 82 0.89 -10.20 -15.02
C ALA A 82 0.89 -11.41 -14.06
N GLY A 83 -0.28 -11.88 -13.61
CA GLY A 83 -0.43 -13.00 -12.69
C GLY A 83 -0.28 -12.63 -11.21
N GLY A 84 -0.31 -11.35 -10.88
CA GLY A 84 -0.32 -10.83 -9.51
C GLY A 84 -1.73 -10.66 -8.94
N HIS A 85 -1.84 -10.36 -7.66
CA HIS A 85 -3.11 -10.08 -7.00
C HIS A 85 -2.95 -9.12 -5.84
N ILE A 86 -3.81 -8.11 -5.78
CA ILE A 86 -4.00 -7.22 -4.62
C ILE A 86 -5.27 -7.64 -3.89
N THR A 87 -5.15 -7.90 -2.60
CA THR A 87 -6.26 -8.40 -1.78
C THR A 87 -7.30 -7.33 -1.50
N ASP A 88 -6.86 -6.10 -1.18
CA ASP A 88 -7.75 -4.96 -0.92
C ASP A 88 -6.97 -3.65 -0.96
N ILE A 89 -7.69 -2.53 -1.09
CA ILE A 89 -7.12 -1.17 -1.14
C ILE A 89 -7.81 -0.29 -0.09
N ALA A 90 -7.04 0.33 0.78
CA ALA A 90 -7.49 1.44 1.61
C ALA A 90 -6.88 2.75 1.10
N TYR A 91 -7.70 3.78 1.02
CA TYR A 91 -7.26 5.11 0.61
C TYR A 91 -7.76 6.18 1.56
N CYS A 92 -7.00 7.26 1.69
CA CYS A 92 -7.39 8.43 2.45
C CYS A 92 -7.60 9.61 1.51
N PRO A 93 -8.84 10.13 1.36
CA PRO A 93 -9.12 11.27 0.50
C PRO A 93 -8.82 12.63 1.16
N HIS A 94 -8.54 12.64 2.47
CA HIS A 94 -8.38 13.86 3.26
C HIS A 94 -7.05 14.56 3.00
N HIS A 95 -7.06 15.89 3.11
CA HIS A 95 -5.86 16.70 3.03
C HIS A 95 -5.93 17.92 3.98
N PRO A 96 -4.88 18.22 4.78
CA PRO A 96 -4.91 19.33 5.76
C PRO A 96 -5.20 20.70 5.15
N LYS A 97 -4.91 20.89 3.85
CA LYS A 97 -5.16 22.11 3.10
C LYS A 97 -6.44 22.05 2.26
N SER A 98 -7.34 21.10 2.53
CA SER A 98 -8.62 21.04 1.81
C SER A 98 -9.42 22.34 1.99
N PRO A 99 -10.08 22.85 0.94
CA PRO A 99 -11.02 23.96 1.06
C PRO A 99 -12.22 23.57 1.94
N ASP A 100 -12.63 22.28 1.94
CA ASP A 100 -13.66 21.74 2.81
C ASP A 100 -13.08 21.41 4.20
N PRO A 101 -13.55 22.07 5.28
CA PRO A 101 -13.08 21.78 6.63
C PRO A 101 -13.25 20.31 7.06
N VAL A 102 -14.29 19.61 6.59
CA VAL A 102 -14.57 18.21 6.92
C VAL A 102 -13.49 17.28 6.37
N MET A 103 -12.84 17.69 5.29
CA MET A 103 -11.79 16.91 4.62
C MET A 103 -10.37 17.21 5.15
N ARG A 104 -10.22 17.99 6.24
CA ARG A 104 -8.88 18.40 6.73
C ARG A 104 -8.27 17.45 7.73
N ASP A 105 -9.06 16.76 8.54
CA ASP A 105 -8.57 15.85 9.57
C ASP A 105 -9.27 14.48 9.48
N CYS A 106 -8.55 13.44 9.87
CA CYS A 106 -9.04 12.06 9.86
C CYS A 106 -8.05 11.16 10.58
N ASP A 107 -8.44 9.91 10.83
CA ASP A 107 -7.56 8.87 11.39
C ASP A 107 -6.92 7.97 10.32
N CYS A 108 -7.32 8.13 9.06
CA CYS A 108 -6.83 7.28 7.97
C CYS A 108 -5.54 7.77 7.32
N ARG A 109 -5.28 9.09 7.28
CA ARG A 109 -4.14 9.65 6.55
C ARG A 109 -2.80 9.28 7.19
N LYS A 110 -1.91 8.62 6.44
CA LYS A 110 -0.50 8.44 6.86
C LYS A 110 0.14 9.81 7.16
N PRO A 111 0.82 10.00 8.31
CA PRO A 111 1.46 8.96 9.15
C PRO A 111 0.56 8.26 10.18
N LYS A 112 -0.74 8.56 10.26
CA LYS A 112 -1.64 7.81 11.14
C LYS A 112 -1.85 6.37 10.61
N PRO A 113 -2.00 5.36 11.49
CA PRO A 113 -2.02 3.95 11.10
C PRO A 113 -3.40 3.44 10.66
N GLY A 114 -4.42 4.30 10.61
CA GLY A 114 -5.82 3.89 10.48
C GLY A 114 -6.12 2.95 9.30
N MET A 115 -5.53 3.20 8.12
CA MET A 115 -5.72 2.33 6.95
C MET A 115 -5.14 0.93 7.16
N ILE A 116 -3.93 0.83 7.74
CA ILE A 116 -3.27 -0.46 8.01
C ILE A 116 -4.09 -1.26 9.02
N LEU A 117 -4.48 -0.63 10.14
CA LEU A 117 -5.25 -1.29 11.20
C LEU A 117 -6.64 -1.72 10.75
N ASP A 118 -7.32 -0.93 9.91
CA ASP A 118 -8.63 -1.29 9.36
C ASP A 118 -8.54 -2.51 8.43
N LEU A 119 -7.58 -2.52 7.50
CA LEU A 119 -7.33 -3.67 6.63
C LEU A 119 -6.96 -4.91 7.45
N ALA A 120 -6.08 -4.77 8.43
CA ALA A 120 -5.67 -5.87 9.29
C ALA A 120 -6.86 -6.49 10.05
N ARG A 121 -7.74 -5.67 10.60
CA ARG A 121 -8.95 -6.11 11.29
C ARG A 121 -9.92 -6.83 10.34
N ARG A 122 -10.18 -6.27 9.15
CA ARG A 122 -11.12 -6.85 8.17
C ARG A 122 -10.64 -8.18 7.59
N HIS A 123 -9.33 -8.34 7.41
CA HIS A 123 -8.74 -9.49 6.75
C HIS A 123 -7.99 -10.44 7.68
N GLN A 124 -8.11 -10.25 9.02
CA GLN A 124 -7.49 -11.11 10.03
C GLN A 124 -5.96 -11.21 9.86
N ILE A 125 -5.31 -10.06 9.75
CA ILE A 125 -3.87 -9.93 9.55
C ILE A 125 -3.16 -9.71 10.90
N ASP A 126 -2.05 -10.40 11.10
CA ASP A 126 -1.10 -10.16 12.19
C ASP A 126 -0.15 -9.02 11.80
N VAL A 127 -0.47 -7.81 12.25
CA VAL A 127 0.32 -6.61 11.91
C VAL A 127 1.75 -6.74 12.41
N SER A 128 1.98 -7.37 13.58
CA SER A 128 3.31 -7.52 14.17
C SER A 128 4.26 -8.41 13.34
N LYS A 129 3.71 -9.22 12.44
CA LYS A 129 4.45 -10.07 11.52
C LYS A 129 4.40 -9.55 10.07
N SER A 130 3.77 -8.40 9.87
CA SER A 130 3.54 -7.80 8.55
C SER A 130 4.55 -6.70 8.24
N ILE A 131 4.59 -6.31 6.98
CA ILE A 131 5.52 -5.31 6.47
C ILE A 131 4.77 -4.22 5.73
N MET A 132 5.22 -2.98 5.88
CA MET A 132 4.85 -1.85 5.03
C MET A 132 6.04 -1.46 4.15
N ILE A 133 5.83 -1.42 2.83
CA ILE A 133 6.79 -0.85 1.87
C ILE A 133 6.23 0.50 1.40
N GLY A 134 7.00 1.56 1.60
CA GLY A 134 6.64 2.93 1.21
C GLY A 134 7.86 3.73 0.82
N ASP A 135 7.67 4.86 0.13
CA ASP A 135 8.74 5.71 -0.36
C ASP A 135 8.96 6.98 0.50
N ARG A 136 8.10 7.19 1.53
CA ARG A 136 8.11 8.40 2.35
C ARG A 136 8.25 8.09 3.85
N ALA A 137 8.74 9.07 4.59
CA ALA A 137 8.81 9.00 6.05
C ALA A 137 7.42 8.73 6.67
N THR A 138 6.36 9.31 6.12
CA THR A 138 4.98 9.10 6.58
C THR A 138 4.51 7.65 6.47
N ASP A 139 5.06 6.86 5.55
CA ASP A 139 4.79 5.42 5.44
C ASP A 139 5.47 4.65 6.57
N MET A 140 6.72 5.00 6.86
CA MET A 140 7.50 4.40 7.94
C MET A 140 6.91 4.73 9.31
N GLU A 141 6.45 5.95 9.51
CA GLU A 141 5.76 6.39 10.72
C GLU A 141 4.42 5.66 10.89
N ALA A 142 3.64 5.51 9.81
CA ALA A 142 2.38 4.76 9.84
C ALA A 142 2.62 3.28 10.15
N ALA A 143 3.65 2.66 9.56
CA ALA A 143 4.07 1.29 9.86
C ALA A 143 4.40 1.11 11.35
N SER A 144 5.25 1.98 11.88
CA SER A 144 5.64 1.98 13.30
C SER A 144 4.44 2.16 14.23
N ALA A 145 3.56 3.11 13.91
CA ALA A 145 2.35 3.37 14.69
C ALA A 145 1.34 2.21 14.64
N ALA A 146 1.31 1.46 13.55
CA ALA A 146 0.49 0.26 13.41
C ALA A 146 1.11 -0.97 14.10
N GLY A 147 2.41 -0.95 14.38
CA GLY A 147 3.16 -2.07 14.95
C GLY A 147 3.69 -3.06 13.90
N CYS A 148 3.86 -2.65 12.64
CA CYS A 148 4.51 -3.45 11.61
C CYS A 148 5.89 -2.89 11.24
N GLN A 149 6.73 -3.73 10.60
CA GLN A 149 8.03 -3.33 10.12
C GLN A 149 7.91 -2.51 8.83
N GLY A 150 8.51 -1.31 8.80
CA GLY A 150 8.61 -0.48 7.60
C GLY A 150 9.87 -0.78 6.79
N PHE A 151 9.72 -0.82 5.47
CA PHE A 151 10.81 -0.88 4.49
C PHE A 151 10.72 0.34 3.58
N LEU A 152 11.72 1.21 3.66
CA LEU A 152 11.77 2.40 2.82
C LEU A 152 12.25 2.03 1.42
N TYR A 153 11.39 2.29 0.43
CA TYR A 153 11.73 2.13 -0.99
C TYR A 153 12.30 3.44 -1.53
N GLN A 154 13.51 3.39 -2.04
CA GLN A 154 14.23 4.56 -2.56
C GLN A 154 14.41 4.51 -4.09
N GLY A 155 13.51 3.81 -4.78
CA GLY A 155 13.61 3.57 -6.21
C GLY A 155 14.42 2.30 -6.55
N GLY A 156 14.62 2.06 -7.85
CA GLY A 156 15.20 0.82 -8.35
C GLY A 156 14.17 -0.32 -8.45
N SER A 157 14.62 -1.56 -8.43
CA SER A 157 13.74 -2.73 -8.54
C SER A 157 12.92 -2.94 -7.27
N LEU A 158 11.58 -2.88 -7.38
CA LEU A 158 10.69 -3.20 -6.27
C LEU A 158 10.81 -4.68 -5.87
N LEU A 159 11.16 -5.55 -6.81
CA LEU A 159 11.37 -6.98 -6.53
C LEU A 159 12.47 -7.20 -5.47
N THR A 160 13.55 -6.43 -5.50
CA THR A 160 14.63 -6.53 -4.51
C THR A 160 14.15 -6.22 -3.09
N VAL A 161 13.32 -5.18 -2.93
CA VAL A 161 12.75 -4.83 -1.62
C VAL A 161 11.71 -5.86 -1.19
N MET A 162 10.92 -6.35 -2.14
CA MET A 162 9.93 -7.41 -1.90
C MET A 162 10.58 -8.70 -1.42
N ASP A 163 11.71 -9.13 -2.00
CA ASP A 163 12.46 -10.29 -1.54
C ASP A 163 12.93 -10.14 -0.09
N SER A 164 13.45 -8.97 0.25
CA SER A 164 13.87 -8.66 1.62
C SER A 164 12.69 -8.70 2.59
N ALA A 165 11.54 -8.18 2.20
CA ALA A 165 10.30 -8.20 2.99
C ALA A 165 9.80 -9.63 3.21
N LEU A 166 9.75 -10.44 2.17
CA LEU A 166 9.34 -11.85 2.24
C LEU A 166 10.27 -12.69 3.11
N GLN A 167 11.58 -12.43 3.01
CA GLN A 167 12.57 -13.11 3.87
C GLN A 167 12.39 -12.73 5.34
N HIS A 168 12.10 -11.46 5.64
CA HIS A 168 11.79 -11.03 7.00
C HIS A 168 10.56 -11.75 7.55
N ILE A 169 9.45 -11.79 6.80
CA ILE A 169 8.23 -12.52 7.19
C ILE A 169 8.55 -14.01 7.51
N ALA A 170 9.33 -14.66 6.65
CA ALA A 170 9.69 -16.05 6.85
C ALA A 170 10.54 -16.28 8.10
N ASN A 171 11.44 -15.33 8.43
CA ASN A 171 12.28 -15.42 9.62
C ASN A 171 11.47 -15.23 10.91
N VAL A 172 10.55 -14.25 10.94
CA VAL A 172 9.65 -14.02 12.09
C VAL A 172 8.78 -15.25 12.36
N ALA A 173 8.30 -15.91 11.31
CA ALA A 173 7.51 -17.14 11.45
C ALA A 173 8.28 -18.29 12.12
N LYS A 174 9.59 -18.41 11.84
CA LYS A 174 10.45 -19.47 12.42
C LYS A 174 10.80 -19.23 13.89
N THR A 175 10.82 -17.98 14.35
CA THR A 175 11.21 -17.64 15.73
C THR A 175 10.12 -17.95 16.75
N ILE A 176 8.89 -18.21 16.29
CA ILE A 176 7.69 -18.41 17.13
C ILE A 176 7.25 -19.90 17.15
N SER A 177 7.92 -20.73 16.34
CA SER A 177 7.69 -22.18 16.28
C SER A 177 8.64 -22.93 17.23
#